data_a254085e2e40fcccba49222412a27b65
#
_entry.id   a254085e2e40fcccba49222412a27b65
#
_cell.length_a   1.000
_cell.length_b   1.000
_cell.length_c   1.000
_cell.angle_alpha   90.00
_cell.angle_beta   90.00
_cell.angle_gamma   90.00
#
_symmetry.space_group_name_H-M   'P 1'
#
loop_
_entity.id
_entity.type
_entity.pdbx_description
1 polymer ?
#
loop_
_entity_poly.entity_id
_entity_poly.type
_entity_poly.pdbx_seq_one_letter_code
_entity_poly.pdbx_strand_id
1 'polypeptide(L)'
;MTFNKEEMKSLGVFGIYKESYKIITSWSKIFLQIALAFILPTYLINFGNIQISNAVFANTTLNQNATTTITTFNRTQQYTVSGTALPYNPYPNLFSSQCVSFWLFQAACFIAGIIFSLFSTSAGIYTVARIHTGREVTFKKVMSAVPKVWKRLMVTFFCTFVAFAAYTMGTMLIIFIIVFITISANPSSIPGLITGSLVTSVFVVVYLVGFVYMTLVWQLANVVSVLEDVRGFKAMKKSKELLKGNMWVAIIAPFMLGIISLVVRSSFEKLVMNGWYIGTVDRFGYGIVCSMLLIVLSLFGLVMETVLYFVCKSYHNENVDKLALSGHLDQVYVLGDYVPLKTADDVQLEKFNYV
;
A
#
# COMPACT_ATOMS: atom_id res chain seq x y z
N MET A 1 -4.58 -6.79 -28.77
CA MET A 1 -3.23 -7.28 -28.46
C MET A 1 -3.37 -8.62 -27.75
N THR A 2 -3.15 -9.73 -28.43
CA THR A 2 -3.32 -11.08 -27.85
C THR A 2 -1.92 -11.59 -27.52
N PHE A 3 -1.63 -11.73 -26.22
CA PHE A 3 -0.38 -12.34 -25.79
C PHE A 3 -0.35 -13.82 -26.13
N ASN A 4 0.71 -14.27 -26.77
CA ASN A 4 0.94 -15.69 -27.01
C ASN A 4 1.43 -16.34 -25.71
N LYS A 5 0.85 -17.47 -25.30
CA LYS A 5 1.14 -18.16 -24.02
C LYS A 5 2.63 -18.52 -23.89
N GLU A 6 3.25 -18.90 -25.01
CA GLU A 6 4.68 -19.28 -25.03
C GLU A 6 5.60 -18.08 -24.84
N GLU A 7 5.25 -16.92 -25.40
CA GLU A 7 6.00 -15.68 -25.18
C GLU A 7 5.99 -15.25 -23.73
N MET A 8 4.83 -15.37 -23.05
CA MET A 8 4.72 -15.01 -21.64
C MET A 8 5.51 -15.93 -20.70
N LYS A 9 5.62 -17.22 -21.03
CA LYS A 9 6.39 -18.18 -20.25
C LYS A 9 7.90 -17.89 -20.22
N SER A 10 8.43 -17.28 -21.29
CA SER A 10 9.84 -16.94 -21.45
C SER A 10 10.21 -15.52 -21.03
N LEU A 11 9.24 -14.72 -20.54
CA LEU A 11 9.46 -13.33 -20.14
C LEU A 11 10.34 -13.25 -18.88
N GLY A 12 11.58 -12.78 -19.06
CA GLY A 12 12.44 -12.35 -17.96
C GLY A 12 12.02 -10.99 -17.39
N VAL A 13 12.75 -10.50 -16.40
CA VAL A 13 12.49 -9.21 -15.72
C VAL A 13 12.30 -8.05 -16.71
N PHE A 14 13.23 -7.90 -17.66
CA PHE A 14 13.14 -6.84 -18.70
C PHE A 14 11.91 -6.99 -19.61
N GLY A 15 11.50 -8.23 -19.88
CA GLY A 15 10.30 -8.50 -20.66
C GLY A 15 9.04 -7.99 -19.96
N ILE A 16 8.93 -8.21 -18.66
CA ILE A 16 7.81 -7.71 -17.83
C ILE A 16 7.78 -6.18 -17.83
N TYR A 17 8.92 -5.51 -17.65
CA TYR A 17 9.01 -4.04 -17.71
C TYR A 17 8.60 -3.49 -19.08
N LYS A 18 9.13 -4.06 -20.15
CA LYS A 18 8.82 -3.68 -21.53
C LYS A 18 7.33 -3.82 -21.83
N GLU A 19 6.74 -4.93 -21.41
CA GLU A 19 5.32 -5.20 -21.66
C GLU A 19 4.41 -4.28 -20.83
N SER A 20 4.76 -4.05 -19.56
CA SER A 20 4.05 -3.10 -18.71
C SER A 20 4.07 -1.68 -19.30
N TYR A 21 5.23 -1.22 -19.78
CA TYR A 21 5.38 0.06 -20.45
C TYR A 21 4.51 0.14 -21.71
N LYS A 22 4.52 -0.90 -22.56
CA LYS A 22 3.72 -0.97 -23.78
C LYS A 22 2.22 -0.90 -23.50
N ILE A 23 1.74 -1.58 -22.45
CA ILE A 23 0.33 -1.53 -22.03
C ILE A 23 -0.05 -0.10 -21.63
N ILE A 24 0.76 0.56 -20.77
CA ILE A 24 0.48 1.91 -20.29
C ILE A 24 0.46 2.92 -21.43
N THR A 25 1.44 2.86 -22.35
CA THR A 25 1.52 3.79 -23.47
C THR A 25 0.39 3.61 -24.47
N SER A 26 0.00 2.36 -24.75
CA SER A 26 -1.10 2.07 -25.68
C SER A 26 -2.47 2.52 -25.15
N TRP A 27 -2.67 2.53 -23.83
CA TRP A 27 -3.94 2.86 -23.19
C TRP A 27 -3.82 4.06 -22.23
N SER A 28 -2.92 4.99 -22.54
CA SER A 28 -2.52 6.11 -21.69
C SER A 28 -3.70 6.94 -21.16
N LYS A 29 -4.74 7.19 -21.97
CA LYS A 29 -5.93 7.95 -21.56
C LYS A 29 -6.65 7.34 -20.35
N ILE A 30 -6.86 6.02 -20.36
CA ILE A 30 -7.58 5.32 -19.28
C ILE A 30 -6.71 5.25 -18.03
N PHE A 31 -5.42 4.96 -18.17
CA PHE A 31 -4.51 4.93 -17.05
C PHE A 31 -4.31 6.31 -16.43
N LEU A 32 -4.30 7.38 -17.21
CA LEU A 32 -4.28 8.75 -16.71
C LEU A 32 -5.54 9.06 -15.91
N GLN A 33 -6.72 8.67 -16.38
CA GLN A 33 -7.99 8.84 -15.66
C GLN A 33 -7.98 8.09 -14.32
N ILE A 34 -7.49 6.84 -14.29
CA ILE A 34 -7.34 6.06 -13.05
C ILE A 34 -6.35 6.73 -12.09
N ALA A 35 -5.22 7.20 -12.60
CA ALA A 35 -4.21 7.89 -11.81
C ALA A 35 -4.78 9.17 -11.16
N LEU A 36 -5.50 9.98 -11.92
CA LEU A 36 -6.12 11.21 -11.43
C LEU A 36 -7.28 10.93 -10.44
N ALA A 37 -8.08 9.89 -10.69
CA ALA A 37 -9.24 9.59 -9.85
C ALA A 37 -8.88 8.94 -8.51
N PHE A 38 -7.84 8.10 -8.45
CA PHE A 38 -7.54 7.27 -7.28
C PHE A 38 -6.14 7.44 -6.73
N ILE A 39 -5.10 7.51 -7.59
CA ILE A 39 -3.72 7.59 -7.13
C ILE A 39 -3.42 9.00 -6.62
N LEU A 40 -3.78 10.02 -7.37
CA LEU A 40 -3.55 11.41 -6.99
C LEU A 40 -4.18 11.77 -5.64
N PRO A 41 -5.46 11.46 -5.34
CA PRO A 41 -6.04 11.71 -4.02
C PRO A 41 -5.28 11.02 -2.89
N THR A 42 -4.81 9.78 -3.10
CA THR A 42 -4.00 9.08 -2.10
C THR A 42 -2.72 9.84 -1.74
N TYR A 43 -2.01 10.37 -2.76
CA TYR A 43 -0.81 11.17 -2.53
C TYR A 43 -1.11 12.53 -1.90
N LEU A 44 -2.21 13.18 -2.27
CA LEU A 44 -2.63 14.45 -1.65
C LEU A 44 -2.98 14.27 -0.18
N ILE A 45 -3.71 13.21 0.18
CA ILE A 45 -4.03 12.89 1.58
C ILE A 45 -2.75 12.63 2.37
N ASN A 46 -1.84 11.82 1.85
CA ASN A 46 -0.57 11.54 2.50
C ASN A 46 0.28 12.80 2.68
N PHE A 47 0.38 13.64 1.65
CA PHE A 47 1.12 14.88 1.71
C PHE A 47 0.53 15.86 2.75
N GLY A 48 -0.80 16.06 2.71
CA GLY A 48 -1.49 16.90 3.69
C GLY A 48 -1.30 16.39 5.12
N ASN A 49 -1.38 15.08 5.31
CA ASN A 49 -1.17 14.43 6.59
C ASN A 49 0.24 14.69 7.15
N ILE A 50 1.27 14.56 6.33
CA ILE A 50 2.66 14.82 6.73
C ILE A 50 2.84 16.31 7.10
N GLN A 51 2.28 17.25 6.32
CA GLN A 51 2.40 18.69 6.61
C GLN A 51 1.73 19.07 7.95
N ILE A 52 0.55 18.53 8.21
CA ILE A 52 -0.17 18.77 9.47
C ILE A 52 0.59 18.13 10.64
N SER A 53 1.11 16.92 10.49
CA SER A 53 1.94 16.27 11.51
C SER A 53 3.14 17.12 11.87
N ASN A 54 3.88 17.63 10.88
CA ASN A 54 5.05 18.48 11.11
C ASN A 54 4.68 19.80 11.78
N ALA A 55 3.57 20.43 11.40
CA ALA A 55 3.10 21.66 12.04
C ALA A 55 2.73 21.43 13.52
N VAL A 56 2.08 20.33 13.83
CA VAL A 56 1.73 19.95 15.21
C VAL A 56 2.98 19.67 16.03
N PHE A 57 3.94 18.91 15.51
CA PHE A 57 5.22 18.64 16.19
C PHE A 57 6.04 19.90 16.40
N ALA A 58 6.13 20.79 15.41
CA ALA A 58 6.84 22.07 15.53
C ALA A 58 6.25 22.94 16.63
N ASN A 59 4.93 23.06 16.70
CA ASN A 59 4.26 23.81 17.77
C ASN A 59 4.47 23.18 19.16
N THR A 60 4.48 21.85 19.24
CA THR A 60 4.73 21.15 20.51
C THR A 60 6.15 21.38 21.01
N THR A 61 7.15 21.33 20.12
CA THR A 61 8.57 21.58 20.47
C THR A 61 8.80 23.05 20.83
N LEU A 62 8.18 23.99 20.16
CA LEU A 62 8.26 25.43 20.50
C LEU A 62 7.66 25.69 21.89
N ASN A 63 6.51 25.13 22.20
CA ASN A 63 5.88 25.24 23.52
C ASN A 63 6.73 24.59 24.62
N GLN A 64 7.35 23.44 24.35
CA GLN A 64 8.29 22.81 25.30
C GLN A 64 9.53 23.67 25.55
N ASN A 65 10.13 24.23 24.50
CA ASN A 65 11.29 25.10 24.61
C ASN A 65 10.95 26.40 25.36
N ALA A 66 9.80 27.02 25.09
CA ALA A 66 9.33 28.19 25.81
C ALA A 66 9.12 27.89 27.29
N THR A 67 8.48 26.76 27.62
CA THR A 67 8.27 26.31 29.00
C THR A 67 9.59 26.03 29.73
N THR A 68 10.55 25.37 29.04
CA THR A 68 11.89 25.10 29.60
C THR A 68 12.64 26.40 29.86
N THR A 69 12.56 27.38 28.95
CA THR A 69 13.22 28.69 29.12
C THR A 69 12.61 29.46 30.29
N ILE A 70 11.28 29.45 30.45
CA ILE A 70 10.59 30.08 31.57
C ILE A 70 10.95 29.41 32.90
N THR A 71 11.07 28.07 32.95
CA THR A 71 11.46 27.34 34.17
C THR A 71 12.92 27.58 34.55
N THR A 72 13.83 27.67 33.59
CA THR A 72 15.25 28.01 33.87
C THR A 72 15.38 29.47 34.29
N PHE A 73 14.67 30.41 33.68
CA PHE A 73 14.65 31.81 34.09
C PHE A 73 14.07 31.97 35.50
N ASN A 74 12.95 31.33 35.85
CA ASN A 74 12.39 31.33 37.17
C ASN A 74 13.31 30.67 38.23
N ARG A 75 14.07 29.67 37.85
CA ARG A 75 15.04 29.00 38.77
C ARG A 75 16.23 29.89 39.13
N THR A 76 16.64 30.76 38.21
CA THR A 76 17.73 31.74 38.44
C THR A 76 17.29 32.94 39.25
N GLN A 77 15.98 33.27 39.29
CA GLN A 77 15.39 34.37 40.05
C GLN A 77 14.68 33.95 41.39
N GLN A 78 14.92 32.71 41.86
CA GLN A 78 14.15 32.13 42.98
C GLN A 78 14.50 32.68 44.39
N TYR A 79 14.92 33.93 44.48
CA TYR A 79 15.13 34.56 45.82
C TYR A 79 14.06 35.51 46.28
N THR A 80 13.05 35.80 45.47
CA THR A 80 11.93 36.66 45.96
C THR A 80 10.67 36.51 45.09
N VAL A 81 9.87 35.50 45.20
CA VAL A 81 8.40 35.59 45.11
C VAL A 81 7.76 34.26 45.53
N SER A 82 7.08 34.25 46.62
CA SER A 82 6.13 33.21 47.04
C SER A 82 4.92 33.23 46.10
N GLY A 83 4.99 32.49 45.01
CA GLY A 83 3.90 32.23 44.08
C GLY A 83 3.79 30.74 43.84
N THR A 84 2.60 30.19 44.07
CA THR A 84 2.24 28.80 43.88
C THR A 84 2.73 28.29 42.50
N ALA A 85 3.84 27.57 42.51
CA ALA A 85 4.34 26.86 41.34
C ALA A 85 3.32 25.76 41.02
N LEU A 86 2.60 25.92 39.90
CA LEU A 86 1.82 24.83 39.33
C LEU A 86 2.75 23.64 39.08
N PRO A 87 2.36 22.41 39.47
CA PRO A 87 3.20 21.25 39.31
C PRO A 87 3.48 21.07 37.79
N TYR A 88 4.78 21.14 37.45
CA TYR A 88 5.27 20.83 36.12
C TYR A 88 4.97 19.35 35.81
N ASN A 89 4.02 19.10 34.93
CA ASN A 89 3.77 17.79 34.35
C ASN A 89 4.60 17.67 33.07
N PRO A 90 5.75 16.95 33.10
CA PRO A 90 6.62 16.79 31.92
C PRO A 90 6.03 15.92 30.83
N TYR A 91 4.88 15.29 31.09
CA TYR A 91 4.15 14.50 30.10
C TYR A 91 3.04 15.36 29.50
N PRO A 92 3.06 15.62 28.18
CA PRO A 92 1.89 16.14 27.52
C PRO A 92 0.75 15.17 27.83
N ASN A 93 -0.37 15.67 28.39
CA ASN A 93 -1.53 14.84 28.65
C ASN A 93 -1.94 14.19 27.34
N LEU A 94 -1.64 12.90 27.16
CA LEU A 94 -1.98 12.10 25.98
C LEU A 94 -3.49 12.15 25.67
N PHE A 95 -4.29 12.55 26.66
CA PHE A 95 -5.74 12.77 26.59
C PHE A 95 -6.14 14.24 26.47
N SER A 96 -5.23 15.16 26.14
CA SER A 96 -5.66 16.52 25.84
C SER A 96 -6.55 16.50 24.60
N SER A 97 -7.58 17.35 24.58
CA SER A 97 -8.53 17.47 23.45
C SER A 97 -7.81 17.67 22.11
N GLN A 98 -6.66 18.35 22.10
CA GLN A 98 -5.84 18.57 20.90
C GLN A 98 -5.16 17.29 20.42
N CYS A 99 -4.63 16.46 21.33
CA CYS A 99 -4.03 15.18 20.96
C CYS A 99 -5.08 14.21 20.43
N VAL A 100 -6.25 14.13 21.07
CA VAL A 100 -7.35 13.28 20.60
C VAL A 100 -7.82 13.71 19.21
N SER A 101 -8.01 15.01 18.97
CA SER A 101 -8.39 15.51 17.64
C SER A 101 -7.34 15.20 16.56
N PHE A 102 -6.06 15.30 16.89
CA PHE A 102 -4.97 14.92 15.98
C PHE A 102 -4.99 13.43 15.65
N TRP A 103 -5.17 12.54 16.65
CA TRP A 103 -5.24 11.10 16.41
C TRP A 103 -6.47 10.70 15.60
N LEU A 104 -7.62 11.33 15.83
CA LEU A 104 -8.83 11.11 15.03
C LEU A 104 -8.62 11.54 13.57
N PHE A 105 -8.00 12.69 13.35
CA PHE A 105 -7.66 13.17 12.01
C PHE A 105 -6.68 12.19 11.32
N GLN A 106 -5.65 11.73 12.03
CA GLN A 106 -4.70 10.75 11.54
C GLN A 106 -5.37 9.43 11.11
N ALA A 107 -6.28 8.94 11.96
CA ALA A 107 -7.06 7.73 11.66
C ALA A 107 -7.96 7.92 10.43
N ALA A 108 -8.62 9.08 10.30
CA ALA A 108 -9.46 9.40 9.14
C ALA A 108 -8.64 9.44 7.83
N CYS A 109 -7.48 10.10 7.85
CA CYS A 109 -6.56 10.13 6.70
C CYS A 109 -6.06 8.73 6.33
N PHE A 110 -5.73 7.91 7.33
CA PHE A 110 -5.28 6.53 7.12
C PHE A 110 -6.38 5.68 6.47
N ILE A 111 -7.61 5.74 6.98
CA ILE A 111 -8.76 5.02 6.41
C ILE A 111 -9.05 5.48 4.97
N ALA A 112 -9.07 6.79 4.73
CA ALA A 112 -9.26 7.34 3.39
C ALA A 112 -8.15 6.87 2.43
N GLY A 113 -6.90 6.89 2.87
CA GLY A 113 -5.75 6.38 2.10
C GLY A 113 -5.90 4.92 1.71
N ILE A 114 -6.34 4.05 2.65
CA ILE A 114 -6.61 2.64 2.36
C ILE A 114 -7.72 2.50 1.30
N ILE A 115 -8.82 3.22 1.44
CA ILE A 115 -9.96 3.15 0.51
C ILE A 115 -9.51 3.52 -0.92
N PHE A 116 -8.84 4.66 -1.09
CA PHE A 116 -8.35 5.10 -2.39
C PHE A 116 -7.29 4.16 -2.97
N SER A 117 -6.40 3.62 -2.14
CA SER A 117 -5.39 2.64 -2.54
C SER A 117 -6.04 1.35 -3.06
N LEU A 118 -7.04 0.81 -2.36
CA LEU A 118 -7.76 -0.39 -2.79
C LEU A 118 -8.58 -0.15 -4.07
N PHE A 119 -9.16 1.03 -4.23
CA PHE A 119 -9.84 1.40 -5.47
C PHE A 119 -8.87 1.50 -6.65
N SER A 120 -7.72 2.12 -6.44
CA SER A 120 -6.65 2.19 -7.43
C SER A 120 -6.19 0.80 -7.87
N THR A 121 -5.93 -0.08 -6.88
CA THR A 121 -5.48 -1.46 -7.14
C THR A 121 -6.53 -2.24 -7.93
N SER A 122 -7.79 -2.20 -7.53
CA SER A 122 -8.86 -2.90 -8.24
C SER A 122 -9.09 -2.36 -9.65
N ALA A 123 -9.07 -1.03 -9.83
CA ALA A 123 -9.22 -0.40 -11.13
C ALA A 123 -8.06 -0.75 -12.08
N GLY A 124 -6.82 -0.70 -11.59
CA GLY A 124 -5.63 -1.05 -12.38
C GLY A 124 -5.64 -2.49 -12.84
N ILE A 125 -5.83 -3.44 -11.91
CA ILE A 125 -5.87 -4.87 -12.20
C ILE A 125 -7.00 -5.22 -13.19
N TYR A 126 -8.22 -4.70 -12.95
CA TYR A 126 -9.36 -4.92 -13.83
C TYR A 126 -9.10 -4.39 -15.24
N THR A 127 -8.50 -3.20 -15.36
CA THR A 127 -8.16 -2.58 -16.64
C THR A 127 -7.15 -3.43 -17.42
N VAL A 128 -6.05 -3.86 -16.79
CA VAL A 128 -5.04 -4.71 -17.43
C VAL A 128 -5.63 -6.06 -17.85
N ALA A 129 -6.47 -6.66 -17.01
CA ALA A 129 -7.13 -7.93 -17.33
C ALA A 129 -8.05 -7.82 -18.53
N ARG A 130 -8.82 -6.75 -18.66
CA ARG A 130 -9.67 -6.50 -19.83
C ARG A 130 -8.86 -6.25 -21.11
N ILE A 131 -7.77 -5.51 -21.01
CA ILE A 131 -6.83 -5.32 -22.14
C ILE A 131 -6.26 -6.66 -22.58
N HIS A 132 -5.88 -7.52 -21.63
CA HIS A 132 -5.34 -8.85 -21.90
C HIS A 132 -6.37 -9.76 -22.60
N THR A 133 -7.64 -9.66 -22.25
CA THR A 133 -8.73 -10.43 -22.90
C THR A 133 -9.18 -9.84 -24.24
N GLY A 134 -8.59 -8.73 -24.69
CA GLY A 134 -8.95 -8.08 -25.98
C GLY A 134 -10.29 -7.37 -25.97
N ARG A 135 -10.87 -7.10 -24.79
CA ARG A 135 -12.16 -6.42 -24.65
C ARG A 135 -11.98 -4.90 -24.60
N GLU A 136 -12.97 -4.17 -25.09
CA GLU A 136 -13.00 -2.71 -24.98
C GLU A 136 -13.02 -2.26 -23.53
N VAL A 137 -12.12 -1.33 -23.20
CA VAL A 137 -12.00 -0.72 -21.88
C VAL A 137 -12.52 0.71 -21.95
N THR A 138 -13.51 1.01 -21.12
CA THR A 138 -14.04 2.37 -20.95
C THR A 138 -13.98 2.70 -19.46
N PHE A 139 -13.59 3.92 -19.10
CA PHE A 139 -13.50 4.38 -17.71
C PHE A 139 -14.80 4.14 -16.92
N LYS A 140 -15.98 4.36 -17.56
CA LYS A 140 -17.29 4.08 -16.94
C LYS A 140 -17.44 2.60 -16.54
N LYS A 141 -16.99 1.66 -17.39
CA LYS A 141 -17.04 0.22 -17.11
C LYS A 141 -16.11 -0.13 -15.94
N VAL A 142 -14.91 0.47 -15.88
CA VAL A 142 -13.97 0.29 -14.77
C VAL A 142 -14.60 0.79 -13.46
N MET A 143 -15.17 2.00 -13.45
CA MET A 143 -15.80 2.60 -12.27
C MET A 143 -16.98 1.78 -11.74
N SER A 144 -17.76 1.16 -12.62
CA SER A 144 -18.87 0.27 -12.22
C SER A 144 -18.40 -1.06 -11.62
N ALA A 145 -17.25 -1.58 -12.08
CA ALA A 145 -16.69 -2.84 -11.59
C ALA A 145 -15.99 -2.70 -10.22
N VAL A 146 -15.30 -1.57 -9.99
CA VAL A 146 -14.51 -1.32 -8.79
C VAL A 146 -15.27 -1.55 -7.48
N PRO A 147 -16.47 -1.03 -7.24
CA PRO A 147 -17.19 -1.24 -5.97
C PRO A 147 -17.58 -2.70 -5.71
N LYS A 148 -17.70 -3.52 -6.74
CA LYS A 148 -18.07 -4.94 -6.60
C LYS A 148 -16.88 -5.79 -6.19
N VAL A 149 -15.73 -5.52 -6.80
CA VAL A 149 -14.48 -6.21 -6.49
C VAL A 149 -13.90 -5.76 -5.16
N TRP A 150 -14.18 -4.51 -4.75
CA TRP A 150 -13.65 -3.90 -3.53
C TRP A 150 -13.92 -4.72 -2.26
N LYS A 151 -15.13 -5.28 -2.10
CA LYS A 151 -15.47 -6.10 -0.92
C LYS A 151 -14.55 -7.32 -0.77
N ARG A 152 -14.19 -7.97 -1.87
CA ARG A 152 -13.29 -9.13 -1.88
C ARG A 152 -11.85 -8.69 -1.55
N LEU A 153 -11.42 -7.58 -2.14
CA LEU A 153 -10.10 -7.03 -1.91
C LEU A 153 -9.92 -6.56 -0.47
N MET A 154 -10.96 -5.97 0.15
CA MET A 154 -10.96 -5.61 1.57
C MET A 154 -10.75 -6.82 2.47
N VAL A 155 -11.45 -7.94 2.23
CA VAL A 155 -11.25 -9.17 3.02
C VAL A 155 -9.82 -9.68 2.88
N THR A 156 -9.27 -9.68 1.67
CA THR A 156 -7.88 -10.08 1.42
C THR A 156 -6.90 -9.13 2.10
N PHE A 157 -7.15 -7.83 2.04
CA PHE A 157 -6.35 -6.82 2.72
C PHE A 157 -6.32 -7.05 4.25
N PHE A 158 -7.47 -7.27 4.88
CA PHE A 158 -7.51 -7.55 6.32
C PHE A 158 -6.79 -8.86 6.69
N CYS A 159 -6.97 -9.92 5.92
CA CYS A 159 -6.28 -11.19 6.16
C CYS A 159 -4.76 -11.03 6.02
N THR A 160 -4.30 -10.31 5.01
CA THR A 160 -2.87 -10.05 4.80
C THR A 160 -2.32 -9.12 5.87
N PHE A 161 -3.08 -8.10 6.29
CA PHE A 161 -2.70 -7.21 7.39
C PHE A 161 -2.51 -7.99 8.71
N VAL A 162 -3.44 -8.87 9.05
CA VAL A 162 -3.33 -9.73 10.24
C VAL A 162 -2.11 -10.66 10.13
N ALA A 163 -1.85 -11.23 8.95
CA ALA A 163 -0.67 -12.07 8.74
C ALA A 163 0.63 -11.29 8.90
N PHE A 164 0.69 -10.06 8.37
CA PHE A 164 1.83 -9.15 8.56
C PHE A 164 2.02 -8.74 10.02
N ALA A 165 0.94 -8.37 10.70
CA ALA A 165 0.99 -8.01 12.11
C ALA A 165 1.49 -9.19 12.97
N ALA A 166 0.98 -10.40 12.75
CA ALA A 166 1.43 -11.60 13.43
C ALA A 166 2.92 -11.90 13.18
N TYR A 167 3.36 -11.75 11.92
CA TYR A 167 4.76 -11.94 11.54
C TYR A 167 5.68 -10.92 12.21
N THR A 168 5.34 -9.63 12.17
CA THR A 168 6.15 -8.56 12.77
C THR A 168 6.17 -8.64 14.28
N MET A 169 5.04 -8.88 14.93
CA MET A 169 4.96 -9.03 16.38
C MET A 169 5.74 -10.25 16.87
N GLY A 170 5.61 -11.39 16.17
CA GLY A 170 6.35 -12.59 16.51
C GLY A 170 7.86 -12.42 16.38
N THR A 171 8.31 -11.81 15.30
CA THR A 171 9.75 -11.55 15.09
C THR A 171 10.31 -10.50 16.06
N MET A 172 9.56 -9.44 16.39
CA MET A 172 9.95 -8.46 17.39
C MET A 172 10.09 -9.08 18.78
N LEU A 173 9.17 -9.98 19.14
CA LEU A 173 9.24 -10.72 20.41
C LEU A 173 10.49 -11.60 20.47
N ILE A 174 10.82 -12.33 19.40
CA ILE A 174 12.02 -13.16 19.31
C ILE A 174 13.28 -12.30 19.45
N ILE A 175 13.38 -11.19 18.72
CA ILE A 175 14.51 -10.26 18.80
C ILE A 175 14.65 -9.71 20.23
N PHE A 176 13.52 -9.30 20.84
CA PHE A 176 13.53 -8.81 22.23
C PHE A 176 14.07 -9.85 23.22
N ILE A 177 13.63 -11.10 23.11
CA ILE A 177 14.10 -12.21 23.97
C ILE A 177 15.60 -12.43 23.77
N ILE A 178 16.10 -12.43 22.52
CA ILE A 178 17.51 -12.62 22.21
C ILE A 178 18.35 -11.50 22.81
N VAL A 179 17.94 -10.25 22.60
CA VAL A 179 18.63 -9.07 23.15
C VAL A 179 18.64 -9.12 24.68
N PHE A 180 17.51 -9.45 25.29
CA PHE A 180 17.39 -9.59 26.76
C PHE A 180 18.33 -10.65 27.31
N ILE A 181 18.38 -11.86 26.72
CA ILE A 181 19.27 -12.95 27.15
C ILE A 181 20.73 -12.53 26.99
N THR A 182 21.09 -11.86 25.87
CA THR A 182 22.46 -11.46 25.59
C THR A 182 22.95 -10.41 26.58
N ILE A 183 22.13 -9.44 26.95
CA ILE A 183 22.45 -8.42 27.94
C ILE A 183 22.54 -9.03 29.34
N SER A 184 21.63 -9.95 29.70
CA SER A 184 21.59 -10.60 31.01
C SER A 184 22.76 -11.56 31.23
N ALA A 185 23.24 -12.23 30.19
CA ALA A 185 24.31 -13.20 30.29
C ALA A 185 25.69 -12.55 30.45
N ASN A 186 25.94 -11.35 29.88
CA ASN A 186 27.23 -10.69 29.86
C ASN A 186 27.14 -9.16 29.95
N PRO A 187 26.72 -8.58 31.08
CA PRO A 187 26.43 -7.15 31.17
C PRO A 187 27.66 -6.22 31.03
N SER A 188 28.90 -6.71 31.14
CA SER A 188 30.10 -5.87 31.18
C SER A 188 31.23 -6.32 30.25
N SER A 189 31.09 -7.37 29.48
CA SER A 189 32.14 -7.87 28.61
C SER A 189 32.01 -7.37 27.17
N ILE A 190 33.05 -6.71 26.65
CA ILE A 190 33.11 -6.27 25.23
C ILE A 190 32.84 -7.43 24.26
N PRO A 191 33.34 -8.68 24.45
CA PRO A 191 33.03 -9.81 23.63
C PRO A 191 31.51 -10.18 23.61
N GLY A 192 30.83 -10.02 24.75
CA GLY A 192 29.40 -10.29 24.86
C GLY A 192 28.53 -9.31 24.05
N LEU A 193 28.89 -8.03 24.02
CA LEU A 193 28.26 -7.01 23.21
C LEU A 193 28.45 -7.27 21.69
N ILE A 194 29.65 -7.70 21.29
CA ILE A 194 29.94 -8.01 19.87
C ILE A 194 29.15 -9.24 19.43
N THR A 195 29.16 -10.32 20.21
CA THR A 195 28.37 -11.53 19.88
C THR A 195 26.88 -11.23 19.84
N GLY A 196 26.36 -10.44 20.78
CA GLY A 196 24.96 -10.01 20.78
C GLY A 196 24.56 -9.21 19.55
N SER A 197 25.40 -8.26 19.13
CA SER A 197 25.13 -7.46 17.92
C SER A 197 25.19 -8.29 16.65
N LEU A 198 26.10 -9.25 16.54
CA LEU A 198 26.17 -10.17 15.40
C LEU A 198 24.93 -11.08 15.32
N VAL A 199 24.51 -11.68 16.42
CA VAL A 199 23.31 -12.51 16.45
C VAL A 199 22.08 -11.68 16.06
N THR A 200 21.91 -10.50 16.64
CA THR A 200 20.81 -9.61 16.32
C THR A 200 20.82 -9.21 14.84
N SER A 201 21.99 -8.91 14.25
CA SER A 201 22.09 -8.55 12.83
C SER A 201 21.66 -9.69 11.90
N VAL A 202 22.02 -10.93 12.21
CA VAL A 202 21.57 -12.11 11.45
C VAL A 202 20.05 -12.24 11.50
N PHE A 203 19.44 -12.08 12.69
CA PHE A 203 17.97 -12.13 12.81
C PHE A 203 17.27 -11.00 12.04
N VAL A 204 17.84 -9.80 12.02
CA VAL A 204 17.33 -8.68 11.22
C VAL A 204 17.37 -9.01 9.72
N VAL A 205 18.45 -9.62 9.23
CA VAL A 205 18.55 -10.05 7.84
C VAL A 205 17.48 -11.10 7.50
N VAL A 206 17.32 -12.12 8.35
CA VAL A 206 16.27 -13.15 8.17
C VAL A 206 14.87 -12.51 8.18
N TYR A 207 14.62 -11.57 9.09
CA TYR A 207 13.38 -10.79 9.11
C TYR A 207 13.15 -10.05 7.81
N LEU A 208 14.14 -9.34 7.28
CA LEU A 208 14.00 -8.59 6.03
C LEU A 208 13.69 -9.51 4.83
N VAL A 209 14.34 -10.67 4.74
CA VAL A 209 14.07 -11.66 3.67
C VAL A 209 12.62 -12.15 3.76
N GLY A 210 12.17 -12.52 4.97
CA GLY A 210 10.79 -12.95 5.19
C GLY A 210 9.77 -11.83 4.92
N PHE A 211 10.10 -10.59 5.28
CA PHE A 211 9.26 -9.42 5.02
C PHE A 211 9.09 -9.18 3.50
N VAL A 212 10.17 -9.23 2.73
CA VAL A 212 10.12 -9.12 1.26
C VAL A 212 9.25 -10.23 0.67
N TYR A 213 9.43 -11.48 1.12
CA TYR A 213 8.63 -12.60 0.66
C TYR A 213 7.13 -12.40 0.97
N MET A 214 6.78 -11.98 2.18
CA MET A 214 5.40 -11.70 2.57
C MET A 214 4.79 -10.56 1.74
N THR A 215 5.57 -9.53 1.42
CA THR A 215 5.13 -8.43 0.55
C THR A 215 4.77 -8.91 -0.85
N LEU A 216 5.56 -9.80 -1.44
CA LEU A 216 5.29 -10.41 -2.75
C LEU A 216 4.03 -11.26 -2.73
N VAL A 217 3.88 -12.10 -1.69
CA VAL A 217 2.65 -12.91 -1.51
C VAL A 217 1.43 -12.00 -1.40
N TRP A 218 1.54 -10.88 -0.69
CA TRP A 218 0.46 -9.90 -0.56
C TRP A 218 0.10 -9.25 -1.89
N GLN A 219 1.09 -8.71 -2.61
CA GLN A 219 0.87 -8.05 -3.91
C GLN A 219 0.15 -9.00 -4.87
N LEU A 220 0.65 -10.24 -5.00
CA LEU A 220 0.04 -11.23 -5.89
C LEU A 220 -1.35 -11.71 -5.38
N ALA A 221 -1.57 -11.78 -4.06
CA ALA A 221 -2.86 -12.15 -3.48
C ALA A 221 -3.94 -11.11 -3.78
N ASN A 222 -3.58 -9.82 -3.86
CA ASN A 222 -4.49 -8.77 -4.30
C ASN A 222 -4.92 -8.97 -5.75
N VAL A 223 -3.99 -9.32 -6.63
CA VAL A 223 -4.28 -9.62 -8.05
C VAL A 223 -5.18 -10.86 -8.17
N VAL A 224 -4.85 -11.95 -7.47
CA VAL A 224 -5.66 -13.17 -7.42
C VAL A 224 -7.07 -12.89 -6.92
N SER A 225 -7.23 -12.09 -5.88
CA SER A 225 -8.51 -11.74 -5.29
C SER A 225 -9.43 -10.92 -6.22
N VAL A 226 -8.81 -10.14 -7.15
CA VAL A 226 -9.56 -9.37 -8.15
C VAL A 226 -9.94 -10.21 -9.37
N LEU A 227 -9.01 -11.06 -9.84
CA LEU A 227 -9.16 -11.82 -11.10
C LEU A 227 -9.80 -13.20 -10.92
N GLU A 228 -9.70 -13.76 -9.72
CA GLU A 228 -10.27 -15.07 -9.42
C GLU A 228 -11.32 -14.95 -8.28
N ASP A 229 -12.23 -15.89 -8.19
CA ASP A 229 -13.28 -15.88 -7.16
C ASP A 229 -12.79 -16.42 -5.80
N VAL A 230 -11.57 -16.03 -5.44
CA VAL A 230 -10.87 -16.47 -4.23
C VAL A 230 -10.51 -15.26 -3.38
N ARG A 231 -10.69 -15.35 -2.05
CA ARG A 231 -10.48 -14.23 -1.12
C ARG A 231 -9.78 -14.65 0.17
N GLY A 232 -9.14 -13.68 0.81
CA GLY A 232 -8.49 -13.85 2.11
C GLY A 232 -7.33 -14.83 2.09
N PHE A 233 -7.24 -15.71 3.08
CA PHE A 233 -6.15 -16.69 3.19
C PHE A 233 -6.07 -17.68 2.03
N LYS A 234 -7.21 -17.97 1.36
CA LYS A 234 -7.20 -18.83 0.17
C LYS A 234 -6.49 -18.13 -1.00
N ALA A 235 -6.68 -16.81 -1.16
CA ALA A 235 -5.94 -16.03 -2.17
C ALA A 235 -4.44 -15.99 -1.85
N MET A 236 -4.05 -15.83 -0.58
CA MET A 236 -2.64 -15.91 -0.18
C MET A 236 -2.01 -17.28 -0.45
N LYS A 237 -2.74 -18.36 -0.17
CA LYS A 237 -2.26 -19.74 -0.46
C LYS A 237 -2.04 -19.93 -1.95
N LYS A 238 -2.99 -19.52 -2.79
CA LYS A 238 -2.88 -19.59 -4.24
C LYS A 238 -1.75 -18.73 -4.77
N SER A 239 -1.59 -17.51 -4.27
CA SER A 239 -0.48 -16.62 -4.58
C SER A 239 0.89 -17.27 -4.28
N LYS A 240 1.02 -17.92 -3.10
CA LYS A 240 2.21 -18.67 -2.73
C LYS A 240 2.50 -19.84 -3.69
N GLU A 241 1.47 -20.53 -4.14
CA GLU A 241 1.60 -21.63 -5.13
C GLU A 241 2.06 -21.09 -6.48
N LEU A 242 1.49 -19.98 -6.96
CA LEU A 242 1.87 -19.34 -8.21
C LEU A 242 3.31 -18.78 -8.21
N LEU A 243 3.82 -18.35 -7.06
CA LEU A 243 5.22 -17.90 -6.93
C LEU A 243 6.25 -19.02 -7.05
N LYS A 244 5.85 -20.28 -6.78
CA LYS A 244 6.75 -21.43 -6.92
C LYS A 244 7.11 -21.61 -8.38
N GLY A 245 8.40 -21.74 -8.67
CA GLY A 245 8.92 -22.01 -10.01
C GLY A 245 9.54 -20.79 -10.72
N ASN A 246 9.05 -19.58 -10.51
CA ASN A 246 9.61 -18.36 -11.08
C ASN A 246 9.91 -17.27 -10.04
N MET A 247 10.38 -17.69 -8.86
CA MET A 247 10.60 -16.81 -7.70
C MET A 247 11.58 -15.69 -7.98
N TRP A 248 12.65 -15.95 -8.74
CA TRP A 248 13.68 -14.94 -9.02
C TRP A 248 13.13 -13.75 -9.79
N VAL A 249 12.33 -14.00 -10.83
CA VAL A 249 11.71 -12.93 -11.63
C VAL A 249 10.68 -12.18 -10.79
N ALA A 250 9.90 -12.93 -9.99
CA ALA A 250 8.88 -12.37 -9.11
C ALA A 250 9.46 -11.49 -7.98
N ILE A 251 10.69 -11.77 -7.53
CA ILE A 251 11.38 -10.97 -6.50
C ILE A 251 12.07 -9.76 -7.15
N ILE A 252 12.85 -9.99 -8.22
CA ILE A 252 13.71 -8.94 -8.78
C ILE A 252 12.88 -7.80 -9.40
N ALA A 253 11.80 -8.14 -10.13
CA ALA A 253 11.01 -7.12 -10.81
C ALA A 253 10.40 -6.09 -9.83
N PRO A 254 9.57 -6.44 -8.83
CA PRO A 254 9.03 -5.45 -7.91
C PRO A 254 10.09 -4.86 -6.98
N PHE A 255 11.17 -5.58 -6.67
CA PHE A 255 12.26 -5.07 -5.83
C PHE A 255 13.01 -3.90 -6.49
N MET A 256 13.34 -4.01 -7.78
CA MET A 256 13.97 -2.92 -8.54
C MET A 256 13.07 -1.67 -8.59
N LEU A 257 11.78 -1.85 -8.86
CA LEU A 257 10.82 -0.74 -8.85
C LEU A 257 10.67 -0.14 -7.44
N GLY A 258 10.71 -0.98 -6.42
CA GLY A 258 10.68 -0.59 -5.02
C GLY A 258 11.87 0.30 -4.63
N ILE A 259 13.10 -0.04 -5.07
CA ILE A 259 14.29 0.78 -4.84
C ILE A 259 14.13 2.17 -5.49
N ILE A 260 13.68 2.23 -6.74
CA ILE A 260 13.46 3.50 -7.43
C ILE A 260 12.43 4.35 -6.68
N SER A 261 11.33 3.74 -6.27
CA SER A 261 10.27 4.41 -5.50
C SER A 261 10.76 4.90 -4.14
N LEU A 262 11.64 4.14 -3.48
CA LEU A 262 12.25 4.50 -2.20
C LEU A 262 13.21 5.68 -2.35
N VAL A 263 14.01 5.73 -3.42
CA VAL A 263 14.90 6.87 -3.72
C VAL A 263 14.07 8.14 -3.95
N VAL A 264 13.01 8.08 -4.76
CA VAL A 264 12.15 9.24 -5.02
C VAL A 264 11.45 9.70 -3.73
N ARG A 265 10.96 8.78 -2.90
CA ARG A 265 10.33 9.09 -1.61
C ARG A 265 11.32 9.73 -0.64
N SER A 266 12.53 9.19 -0.52
CA SER A 266 13.59 9.77 0.34
C SER A 266 14.01 11.15 -0.14
N SER A 267 14.07 11.37 -1.46
CA SER A 267 14.33 12.69 -2.03
C SER A 267 13.21 13.68 -1.71
N PHE A 268 11.95 13.24 -1.80
CA PHE A 268 10.80 14.04 -1.40
C PHE A 268 10.88 14.45 0.08
N GLU A 269 11.15 13.50 0.98
CA GLU A 269 11.29 13.78 2.41
C GLU A 269 12.41 14.79 2.69
N LYS A 270 13.58 14.60 2.10
CA LYS A 270 14.74 15.49 2.31
C LYS A 270 14.56 16.88 1.73
N LEU A 271 14.02 17.00 0.51
CA LEU A 271 13.93 18.28 -0.21
C LEU A 271 12.67 19.07 0.16
N VAL A 272 11.55 18.39 0.38
CA VAL A 272 10.26 19.03 0.63
C VAL A 272 9.96 19.15 2.11
N MET A 273 10.22 18.11 2.88
CA MET A 273 9.86 18.06 4.29
C MET A 273 10.93 18.72 5.18
N ASN A 274 12.19 18.31 4.99
CA ASN A 274 13.32 18.78 5.80
C ASN A 274 14.16 19.88 5.12
N GLY A 275 13.76 20.31 3.92
CA GLY A 275 14.48 21.30 3.12
C GLY A 275 14.23 22.74 3.55
N TRP A 276 14.32 23.06 4.85
CA TRP A 276 14.14 24.41 5.38
C TRP A 276 15.17 25.43 4.85
N TYR A 277 16.28 24.98 4.30
CA TYR A 277 17.32 25.75 3.64
C TYR A 277 17.02 26.08 2.17
N ILE A 278 15.96 25.48 1.59
CA ILE A 278 15.54 25.68 0.20
C ILE A 278 14.38 26.70 0.19
N GLY A 279 14.38 27.61 -0.80
CA GLY A 279 13.31 28.59 -0.98
C GLY A 279 11.93 27.93 -1.10
N THR A 280 10.89 28.62 -0.62
CA THR A 280 9.53 28.07 -0.60
C THR A 280 9.03 27.66 -1.99
N VAL A 281 9.35 28.46 -3.01
CA VAL A 281 8.95 28.19 -4.41
C VAL A 281 9.62 26.93 -4.94
N ASP A 282 10.91 26.75 -4.69
CA ASP A 282 11.66 25.57 -5.12
C ASP A 282 11.16 24.31 -4.43
N ARG A 283 10.81 24.40 -3.14
CA ARG A 283 10.19 23.29 -2.39
C ARG A 283 8.88 22.82 -3.01
N PHE A 284 8.01 23.74 -3.42
CA PHE A 284 6.78 23.40 -4.13
C PHE A 284 7.08 22.75 -5.49
N GLY A 285 8.03 23.28 -6.25
CA GLY A 285 8.47 22.71 -7.51
C GLY A 285 8.96 21.27 -7.37
N TYR A 286 9.89 21.00 -6.44
CA TYR A 286 10.37 19.66 -6.14
C TYR A 286 9.24 18.74 -5.64
N GLY A 287 8.32 19.26 -4.82
CA GLY A 287 7.17 18.53 -4.32
C GLY A 287 6.26 18.02 -5.45
N ILE A 288 5.97 18.86 -6.42
CA ILE A 288 5.15 18.50 -7.59
C ILE A 288 5.87 17.44 -8.43
N VAL A 289 7.15 17.66 -8.76
CA VAL A 289 7.93 16.72 -9.58
C VAL A 289 8.03 15.35 -8.93
N CYS A 290 8.41 15.28 -7.64
CA CYS A 290 8.49 14.01 -6.91
C CYS A 290 7.12 13.31 -6.79
N SER A 291 6.04 14.07 -6.56
CA SER A 291 4.69 13.51 -6.49
C SER A 291 4.25 12.93 -7.84
N MET A 292 4.53 13.64 -8.94
CA MET A 292 4.23 13.13 -10.29
C MET A 292 5.02 11.85 -10.59
N LEU A 293 6.31 11.79 -10.23
CA LEU A 293 7.11 10.58 -10.38
C LEU A 293 6.55 9.43 -9.55
N LEU A 294 6.16 9.66 -8.30
CA LEU A 294 5.56 8.64 -7.44
C LEU A 294 4.23 8.12 -7.99
N ILE A 295 3.38 8.98 -8.56
CA ILE A 295 2.13 8.60 -9.21
C ILE A 295 2.41 7.68 -10.41
N VAL A 296 3.36 8.04 -11.27
CA VAL A 296 3.75 7.23 -12.43
C VAL A 296 4.34 5.89 -12.00
N LEU A 297 5.23 5.87 -10.99
CA LEU A 297 5.81 4.64 -10.45
C LEU A 297 4.76 3.73 -9.82
N SER A 298 3.77 4.29 -9.10
CA SER A 298 2.68 3.51 -8.52
C SER A 298 1.79 2.89 -9.58
N LEU A 299 1.44 3.66 -10.62
CA LEU A 299 0.68 3.13 -11.75
C LEU A 299 1.44 2.01 -12.46
N PHE A 300 2.73 2.23 -12.69
CA PHE A 300 3.59 1.23 -13.31
C PHE A 300 3.67 -0.05 -12.47
N GLY A 301 3.77 0.08 -11.15
CA GLY A 301 3.76 -1.04 -10.21
C GLY A 301 2.48 -1.88 -10.32
N LEU A 302 1.31 -1.26 -10.36
CA LEU A 302 0.02 -1.94 -10.50
C LEU A 302 -0.06 -2.76 -11.80
N VAL A 303 0.38 -2.18 -12.91
CA VAL A 303 0.40 -2.87 -14.21
C VAL A 303 1.38 -4.02 -14.17
N MET A 304 2.60 -3.79 -13.66
CA MET A 304 3.66 -4.79 -13.56
C MET A 304 3.24 -5.99 -12.68
N GLU A 305 2.61 -5.76 -11.52
CA GLU A 305 2.10 -6.82 -10.65
C GLU A 305 1.06 -7.69 -11.36
N THR A 306 0.20 -7.07 -12.17
CA THR A 306 -0.80 -7.82 -12.96
C THR A 306 -0.17 -8.61 -14.10
N VAL A 307 0.83 -8.04 -14.79
CA VAL A 307 1.60 -8.77 -15.83
C VAL A 307 2.37 -9.93 -15.19
N LEU A 308 2.99 -9.71 -14.03
CA LEU A 308 3.67 -10.75 -13.28
C LEU A 308 2.74 -11.92 -12.91
N TYR A 309 1.51 -11.63 -12.48
CA TYR A 309 0.50 -12.67 -12.25
C TYR A 309 0.26 -13.52 -13.49
N PHE A 310 0.08 -12.91 -14.67
CA PHE A 310 -0.14 -13.65 -15.91
C PHE A 310 1.10 -14.48 -16.30
N VAL A 311 2.30 -13.97 -16.08
CA VAL A 311 3.56 -14.70 -16.28
C VAL A 311 3.64 -15.93 -15.38
N CYS A 312 3.39 -15.77 -14.07
CA CYS A 312 3.41 -16.87 -13.12
C CYS A 312 2.35 -17.92 -13.45
N LYS A 313 1.15 -17.52 -13.83
CA LYS A 313 0.07 -18.41 -14.22
C LYS A 313 0.38 -19.18 -15.51
N SER A 314 0.98 -18.51 -16.48
CA SER A 314 1.44 -19.13 -17.73
C SER A 314 2.57 -20.16 -17.49
N TYR A 315 3.46 -19.89 -16.54
CA TYR A 315 4.53 -20.82 -16.16
C TYR A 315 3.98 -22.14 -15.60
N HIS A 316 2.93 -22.10 -14.79
CA HIS A 316 2.29 -23.30 -14.22
C HIS A 316 1.38 -24.05 -15.23
N ASN A 317 1.39 -23.67 -16.51
CA ASN A 317 0.51 -24.24 -17.54
C ASN A 317 -0.99 -24.17 -17.20
N GLU A 318 -1.37 -23.44 -16.14
CA GLU A 318 -2.76 -23.13 -15.91
C GLU A 318 -3.29 -22.33 -17.10
N ASN A 319 -4.27 -22.88 -17.79
CA ASN A 319 -4.88 -22.17 -18.91
C ASN A 319 -5.49 -20.89 -18.34
N VAL A 320 -4.90 -19.76 -18.75
CA VAL A 320 -5.64 -18.50 -18.67
C VAL A 320 -6.71 -18.62 -19.73
N ASP A 321 -7.80 -19.31 -19.39
CA ASP A 321 -8.95 -19.39 -20.29
C ASP A 321 -9.49 -17.96 -20.43
N LYS A 322 -9.10 -17.33 -21.57
CA LYS A 322 -9.51 -15.95 -21.87
C LYS A 322 -11.03 -15.83 -21.88
N LEU A 323 -11.71 -16.92 -22.24
CA LEU A 323 -13.17 -16.98 -22.26
C LEU A 323 -13.73 -17.00 -20.83
N ALA A 324 -13.18 -17.85 -19.96
CA ALA A 324 -13.58 -17.91 -18.55
C ALA A 324 -13.25 -16.61 -17.83
N LEU A 325 -12.06 -16.03 -18.05
CA LEU A 325 -11.66 -14.75 -17.46
C LEU A 325 -12.55 -13.61 -17.99
N SER A 326 -12.86 -13.57 -19.30
CA SER A 326 -13.75 -12.55 -19.85
C SER A 326 -15.18 -12.72 -19.33
N GLY A 327 -15.68 -13.95 -19.20
CA GLY A 327 -16.98 -14.25 -18.61
C GLY A 327 -17.07 -13.80 -17.15
N HIS A 328 -16.03 -14.07 -16.35
CA HIS A 328 -15.96 -13.59 -14.96
C HIS A 328 -15.94 -12.05 -14.88
N LEU A 329 -15.14 -11.39 -15.72
CA LEU A 329 -15.08 -9.92 -15.78
C LEU A 329 -16.39 -9.30 -16.25
N ASP A 330 -17.10 -9.94 -17.21
CA ASP A 330 -18.40 -9.49 -17.69
C ASP A 330 -19.49 -9.76 -16.63
N GLN A 331 -19.44 -10.88 -15.90
CA GLN A 331 -20.33 -11.16 -14.79
C GLN A 331 -20.17 -10.14 -13.65
N VAL A 332 -18.96 -9.74 -13.34
CA VAL A 332 -18.69 -8.65 -12.39
C VAL A 332 -19.30 -7.32 -12.88
N TYR A 333 -19.32 -7.08 -14.18
CA TYR A 333 -19.96 -5.90 -14.77
C TYR A 333 -21.49 -6.01 -14.78
N VAL A 334 -22.02 -7.13 -15.28
CA VAL A 334 -23.48 -7.35 -15.48
C VAL A 334 -24.25 -7.41 -14.16
N LEU A 335 -23.63 -7.89 -13.07
CA LEU A 335 -24.29 -7.87 -11.74
C LEU A 335 -24.68 -6.46 -11.26
N GLY A 336 -24.30 -5.39 -11.97
CA GLY A 336 -24.67 -4.01 -11.67
C GLY A 336 -25.81 -3.47 -12.53
N ASP A 337 -26.11 -4.16 -13.59
CA ASP A 337 -27.17 -3.79 -14.52
C ASP A 337 -28.42 -4.71 -14.39
N TYR A 338 -28.51 -5.43 -13.25
CA TYR A 338 -29.71 -6.18 -12.91
C TYR A 338 -30.85 -5.18 -12.66
N VAL A 339 -31.61 -4.90 -13.68
CA VAL A 339 -33.03 -4.59 -13.55
C VAL A 339 -33.63 -5.82 -12.86
N PRO A 340 -34.34 -5.68 -11.72
CA PRO A 340 -34.97 -6.83 -11.09
C PRO A 340 -35.90 -7.46 -12.16
N LEU A 341 -35.59 -8.71 -12.49
CA LEU A 341 -36.54 -9.51 -13.27
C LEU A 341 -37.87 -9.38 -12.59
N LYS A 342 -38.91 -8.95 -13.36
CA LYS A 342 -40.30 -8.99 -12.93
C LYS A 342 -40.54 -10.29 -12.17
N THR A 343 -41.12 -10.19 -11.01
CA THR A 343 -41.46 -11.33 -10.16
C THR A 343 -42.24 -12.35 -11.00
N ALA A 344 -42.10 -13.65 -10.71
CA ALA A 344 -42.73 -14.71 -11.47
C ALA A 344 -44.25 -14.51 -11.66
N ASP A 345 -44.89 -13.73 -10.78
CA ASP A 345 -46.31 -13.34 -10.84
C ASP A 345 -46.62 -12.39 -12.02
N ASP A 346 -45.69 -11.50 -12.39
CA ASP A 346 -45.91 -10.59 -13.54
C ASP A 346 -45.86 -11.32 -14.90
N VAL A 347 -45.13 -12.43 -14.96
CA VAL A 347 -45.02 -13.26 -16.18
C VAL A 347 -46.29 -14.11 -16.39
N GLN A 348 -47.02 -14.47 -15.34
CA GLN A 348 -48.28 -15.19 -15.45
C GLN A 348 -49.44 -14.29 -15.90
N LEU A 349 -49.45 -13.03 -15.54
CA LEU A 349 -50.49 -12.07 -15.98
C LEU A 349 -50.40 -11.73 -17.47
N GLU A 350 -49.22 -11.71 -18.09
CA GLU A 350 -49.07 -11.51 -19.51
C GLU A 350 -49.59 -12.71 -20.37
N LYS A 351 -49.61 -13.92 -19.82
CA LYS A 351 -50.10 -15.12 -20.50
C LYS A 351 -51.62 -15.21 -20.58
N PHE A 352 -52.35 -14.50 -19.73
CA PHE A 352 -53.83 -14.50 -19.71
C PHE A 352 -54.47 -13.45 -20.61
N ASN A 353 -53.71 -12.53 -21.19
CA ASN A 353 -54.25 -11.48 -22.08
C ASN A 353 -54.18 -11.81 -23.56
N TYR A 354 -53.87 -13.03 -23.95
CA TYR A 354 -53.85 -13.52 -25.34
C TYR A 354 -54.72 -14.77 -25.58
N VAL A 355 -55.88 -14.84 -24.89
CA VAL A 355 -56.93 -15.82 -25.24
C VAL A 355 -58.22 -15.09 -25.59
#